data_447ca3e2c1924ca7cb3e297010efcd77
#
_entry.id   447ca3e2c1924ca7cb3e297010efcd77
#
_cell.length_a   1.000
_cell.length_b   1.000
_cell.length_c   1.000
_cell.angle_alpha   90.00
_cell.angle_beta   90.00
_cell.angle_gamma   90.00
#
_symmetry.space_group_name_H-M   'P 1'
#
loop_
_entity.id
_entity.type
_entity.pdbx_description
1 polymer ?
#
loop_
_entity_poly.entity_id
_entity_poly.type
_entity_poly.pdbx_seq_one_letter_code
_entity_poly.pdbx_strand_id
1 'polypeptide(L)'
;MTASNTIKKRLDYVEDIHGSNPDAAIIWLHGLGADGYDFKPIVQQLDLPDDLNIHFLFPHAPVQAVTLNQGMPMNAWYDIYQLSIDAQEDAAGIERSMHLLESLIDINFSHIDRKRILLAGFSQGGALALHTLLHGSSEYGLSLIH
;
A
#
# COMPACT_ATOMS: atom_id res chain seq x y z
N MET A 1 -18.57 29.16 3.81
CA MET A 1 -18.63 27.69 3.76
C MET A 1 -17.29 27.19 3.29
N THR A 2 -16.52 26.71 4.21
CA THR A 2 -15.32 25.98 3.87
C THR A 2 -15.75 24.65 3.29
N ALA A 3 -15.45 24.42 2.00
CA ALA A 3 -15.48 23.07 1.49
C ALA A 3 -14.65 22.23 2.44
N SER A 4 -15.28 21.30 3.15
CA SER A 4 -14.54 20.32 3.90
C SER A 4 -13.75 19.53 2.87
N ASN A 5 -12.46 19.78 2.77
CA ASN A 5 -11.53 18.78 2.26
C ASN A 5 -11.74 17.58 3.16
N THR A 6 -12.63 16.70 2.74
CA THR A 6 -12.72 15.36 3.33
C THR A 6 -11.43 14.68 2.98
N ILE A 7 -10.43 14.86 3.83
CA ILE A 7 -9.24 14.03 3.82
C ILE A 7 -9.77 12.61 3.89
N LYS A 8 -9.53 11.84 2.84
CA LYS A 8 -9.96 10.45 2.77
C LYS A 8 -9.33 9.73 3.96
N LYS A 9 -10.15 9.39 4.95
CA LYS A 9 -9.70 8.78 6.21
C LYS A 9 -9.37 7.29 6.05
N ARG A 10 -9.68 6.69 4.92
CA ARG A 10 -9.49 5.26 4.63
C ARG A 10 -9.10 5.06 3.18
N LEU A 11 -8.24 4.09 2.95
CA LEU A 11 -7.94 3.61 1.60
C LEU A 11 -9.05 2.66 1.14
N ASP A 12 -9.52 2.82 -0.08
CA ASP A 12 -10.28 1.78 -0.77
C ASP A 12 -9.32 0.69 -1.25
N TYR A 13 -9.84 -0.52 -1.38
CA TYR A 13 -9.01 -1.67 -1.74
C TYR A 13 -9.80 -2.72 -2.50
N VAL A 14 -9.08 -3.59 -3.18
CA VAL A 14 -9.58 -4.89 -3.63
C VAL A 14 -8.88 -5.99 -2.85
N GLU A 15 -9.49 -7.15 -2.75
CA GLU A 15 -8.98 -8.24 -1.93
C GLU A 15 -9.18 -9.59 -2.59
N ASP A 16 -8.41 -10.57 -2.11
CA ASP A 16 -8.56 -11.98 -2.45
C ASP A 16 -8.16 -12.81 -1.23
N ILE A 17 -8.84 -13.93 -1.02
CA ILE A 17 -8.57 -14.81 0.10
C ILE A 17 -8.18 -16.18 -0.45
N HIS A 18 -6.99 -16.65 -0.07
CA HIS A 18 -6.54 -18.00 -0.31
C HIS A 18 -6.78 -18.85 0.95
N GLY A 19 -7.50 -19.95 0.79
CA GLY A 19 -7.87 -20.80 1.91
C GLY A 19 -9.09 -20.30 2.68
N SER A 20 -9.17 -20.63 3.98
CA SER A 20 -10.26 -20.26 4.87
C SER A 20 -9.71 -19.79 6.23
N ASN A 21 -10.44 -18.87 6.89
CA ASN A 21 -10.00 -18.31 8.18
C ASN A 21 -8.53 -17.82 8.16
N PRO A 22 -8.20 -16.78 7.38
CA PRO A 22 -6.81 -16.35 7.22
C PRO A 22 -6.14 -16.01 8.56
N ASP A 23 -4.94 -16.52 8.75
CA ASP A 23 -4.08 -16.27 9.91
C ASP A 23 -2.81 -15.46 9.51
N ALA A 24 -2.72 -15.08 8.26
CA ALA A 24 -1.69 -14.23 7.70
C ALA A 24 -2.30 -13.29 6.66
N ALA A 25 -1.63 -12.18 6.40
CA ALA A 25 -2.05 -11.22 5.39
C ALA A 25 -0.87 -10.75 4.55
N ILE A 26 -1.15 -10.45 3.29
CA ILE A 26 -0.21 -9.78 2.39
C ILE A 26 -0.89 -8.52 1.86
N ILE A 27 -0.28 -7.39 2.10
CA ILE A 27 -0.74 -6.11 1.56
C ILE A 27 0.20 -5.73 0.44
N TRP A 28 -0.37 -5.55 -0.76
CA TRP A 28 0.39 -5.31 -1.97
C TRP A 28 0.16 -3.89 -2.46
N LEU A 29 1.22 -3.09 -2.48
CA LEU A 29 1.18 -1.67 -2.80
C LEU A 29 1.65 -1.44 -4.25
N HIS A 30 0.74 -0.95 -5.10
CA HIS A 30 1.03 -0.70 -6.50
C HIS A 30 1.97 0.50 -6.71
N GLY A 31 2.49 0.64 -7.92
CA GLY A 31 3.31 1.77 -8.32
C GLY A 31 2.49 3.01 -8.71
N LEU A 32 3.21 4.09 -9.01
CA LEU A 32 2.62 5.36 -9.41
C LEU A 32 1.71 5.19 -10.63
N GLY A 33 0.52 5.75 -10.56
CA GLY A 33 -0.44 5.75 -11.66
C GLY A 33 -1.21 4.46 -11.86
N ALA A 34 -0.85 3.37 -11.15
CA ALA A 34 -1.60 2.12 -11.15
C ALA A 34 -2.72 2.14 -10.11
N ASP A 35 -3.30 1.00 -9.81
CA ASP A 35 -4.28 0.81 -8.75
C ASP A 35 -4.19 -0.60 -8.15
N GLY A 36 -5.05 -0.93 -7.21
CA GLY A 36 -5.02 -2.22 -6.53
C GLY A 36 -5.29 -3.41 -7.45
N TYR A 37 -5.93 -3.22 -8.59
CA TYR A 37 -6.17 -4.30 -9.56
C TYR A 37 -4.92 -4.76 -10.30
N ASP A 38 -3.87 -3.96 -10.32
CA ASP A 38 -2.65 -4.23 -11.08
C ASP A 38 -2.00 -5.56 -10.68
N PHE A 39 -1.92 -5.84 -9.37
CA PHE A 39 -1.32 -7.06 -8.85
C PHE A 39 -2.31 -8.13 -8.38
N LYS A 40 -3.61 -7.85 -8.36
CA LYS A 40 -4.61 -8.83 -7.90
C LYS A 40 -4.50 -10.19 -8.61
N PRO A 41 -4.26 -10.25 -9.94
CA PRO A 41 -4.13 -11.53 -10.65
C PRO A 41 -2.96 -12.39 -10.20
N ILE A 42 -1.97 -11.83 -9.47
CA ILE A 42 -0.78 -12.58 -9.06
C ILE A 42 -1.13 -13.71 -8.08
N VAL A 43 -2.19 -13.58 -7.31
CA VAL A 43 -2.61 -14.61 -6.34
C VAL A 43 -2.75 -15.97 -7.00
N GLN A 44 -3.37 -16.02 -8.18
CA GLN A 44 -3.55 -17.24 -8.94
C GLN A 44 -2.24 -17.80 -9.53
N GLN A 45 -1.25 -16.92 -9.73
CA GLN A 45 0.05 -17.29 -10.31
C GLN A 45 1.06 -17.78 -9.27
N LEU A 46 0.82 -17.49 -7.98
CA LEU A 46 1.73 -17.87 -6.91
C LEU A 46 1.74 -19.36 -6.61
N ASP A 47 0.75 -20.12 -7.10
CA ASP A 47 0.62 -21.56 -6.88
C ASP A 47 0.80 -21.93 -5.39
N LEU A 48 0.05 -21.26 -4.53
CA LEU A 48 0.16 -21.39 -3.09
C LEU A 48 -0.35 -22.77 -2.64
N PRO A 49 0.32 -23.40 -1.64
CA PRO A 49 -0.19 -24.62 -1.02
C PRO A 49 -1.61 -24.45 -0.47
N ASP A 50 -2.43 -25.50 -0.61
CA ASP A 50 -3.83 -25.48 -0.17
C ASP A 50 -4.02 -25.32 1.33
N ASP A 51 -3.01 -25.63 2.13
CA ASP A 51 -3.03 -25.51 3.60
C ASP A 51 -2.65 -24.10 4.10
N LEU A 52 -2.27 -23.19 3.22
CA LEU A 52 -2.05 -21.80 3.58
C LEU A 52 -3.37 -21.02 3.57
N ASN A 53 -3.53 -20.13 4.55
CA ASN A 53 -4.71 -19.29 4.69
C ASN A 53 -4.26 -17.82 4.76
N ILE A 54 -4.33 -17.15 3.62
CA ILE A 54 -3.76 -15.80 3.45
C ILE A 54 -4.84 -14.86 2.92
N HIS A 55 -4.98 -13.72 3.57
CA HIS A 55 -5.78 -12.61 3.09
C HIS A 55 -4.89 -11.63 2.31
N PHE A 56 -5.12 -11.55 1.00
CA PHE A 56 -4.45 -10.58 0.13
C PHE A 56 -5.28 -9.31 0.05
N LEU A 57 -4.65 -8.18 0.27
CA LEU A 57 -5.28 -6.88 0.21
C LEU A 57 -4.47 -5.96 -0.70
N PHE A 58 -5.16 -5.33 -1.66
CA PHE A 58 -4.56 -4.48 -2.68
C PHE A 58 -5.19 -3.09 -2.58
N PRO A 59 -4.62 -2.20 -1.75
CA PRO A 59 -5.17 -0.85 -1.60
C PRO A 59 -4.97 -0.02 -2.87
N HIS A 60 -5.92 0.91 -3.08
CA HIS A 60 -5.78 1.96 -4.08
C HIS A 60 -5.12 3.18 -3.43
N ALA A 61 -4.06 3.69 -4.03
CA ALA A 61 -3.49 4.96 -3.60
C ALA A 61 -4.49 6.09 -3.80
N PRO A 62 -4.45 7.13 -2.96
CA PRO A 62 -5.27 8.32 -3.16
C PRO A 62 -4.97 8.97 -4.52
N VAL A 63 -5.98 9.56 -5.13
CA VAL A 63 -5.79 10.40 -6.32
C VAL A 63 -5.29 11.77 -5.85
N GLN A 64 -4.15 12.19 -6.37
CA GLN A 64 -3.57 13.48 -6.04
C GLN A 64 -2.75 14.03 -7.20
N ALA A 65 -2.55 15.35 -7.19
CA ALA A 65 -1.70 16.01 -8.19
C ALA A 65 -0.27 15.49 -8.08
N VAL A 66 0.33 15.17 -9.22
CA VAL A 66 1.72 14.68 -9.30
C VAL A 66 2.55 15.66 -10.10
N THR A 67 3.54 16.26 -9.46
CA THR A 67 4.38 17.30 -10.05
C THR A 67 5.10 16.81 -11.30
N LEU A 68 5.68 15.61 -11.26
CA LEU A 68 6.34 14.98 -12.41
C LEU A 68 5.38 14.81 -13.61
N ASN A 69 4.08 14.67 -13.35
CA ASN A 69 3.03 14.55 -14.36
C ASN A 69 2.36 15.91 -14.65
N GLN A 70 3.12 17.01 -14.61
CA GLN A 70 2.65 18.38 -14.86
C GLN A 70 1.51 18.82 -13.89
N GLY A 71 1.48 18.27 -12.69
CA GLY A 71 0.45 18.54 -11.70
C GLY A 71 -0.89 17.84 -11.97
N MET A 72 -0.98 16.99 -12.99
CA MET A 72 -2.20 16.25 -13.30
C MET A 72 -2.44 15.17 -12.24
N PRO A 73 -3.71 14.99 -11.80
CA PRO A 73 -4.06 13.98 -10.81
C PRO A 73 -3.85 12.55 -11.33
N MET A 74 -3.33 11.69 -10.45
CA MET A 74 -3.29 10.25 -10.64
C MET A 74 -3.20 9.54 -9.28
N ASN A 75 -3.41 8.24 -9.28
CA ASN A 75 -3.20 7.44 -8.08
C ASN A 75 -1.73 7.48 -7.68
N ALA A 76 -1.45 8.04 -6.52
CA ALA A 76 -0.09 8.20 -6.02
C ALA A 76 -0.06 8.09 -4.51
N TRP A 77 0.95 7.39 -3.97
CA TRP A 77 1.16 7.30 -2.53
C TRP A 77 1.72 8.61 -1.97
N TYR A 78 2.53 9.29 -2.78
CA TYR A 78 3.10 10.61 -2.46
C TYR A 78 3.47 11.33 -3.75
N ASP A 79 3.76 12.63 -3.66
CA ASP A 79 4.16 13.40 -4.83
C ASP A 79 5.59 13.06 -5.26
N ILE A 80 5.84 13.07 -6.56
CA ILE A 80 7.17 12.90 -7.15
C ILE A 80 7.51 14.15 -7.94
N TYR A 81 8.63 14.79 -7.57
CA TYR A 81 9.07 16.02 -8.21
C TYR A 81 9.92 15.77 -9.44
N GLN A 82 10.82 14.78 -9.37
CA GLN A 82 11.67 14.36 -10.48
C GLN A 82 12.23 12.96 -10.25
N LEU A 83 12.63 12.31 -11.35
CA LEU A 83 13.22 10.96 -11.32
C LEU A 83 14.74 11.06 -11.21
N SER A 84 15.26 11.44 -10.06
CA SER A 84 16.70 11.40 -9.79
C SER A 84 16.96 10.92 -8.36
N ILE A 85 18.12 10.33 -8.16
CA ILE A 85 18.53 9.81 -6.84
C ILE A 85 18.64 10.94 -5.81
N ASP A 86 19.00 12.13 -6.27
CA ASP A 86 19.18 13.33 -5.43
C ASP A 86 17.91 14.19 -5.37
N ALA A 87 16.77 13.68 -5.88
CA ALA A 87 15.53 14.42 -5.88
C ALA A 87 15.03 14.66 -4.45
N GLN A 88 14.45 15.82 -4.23
CA GLN A 88 13.73 16.11 -3.00
C GLN A 88 12.51 15.18 -2.89
N GLU A 89 12.29 14.61 -1.71
CA GLU A 89 11.18 13.71 -1.43
C GLU A 89 10.01 14.46 -0.80
N ASP A 90 8.79 14.00 -1.09
CA ASP A 90 7.56 14.44 -0.43
C ASP A 90 7.39 13.69 0.92
N ALA A 91 8.18 14.07 1.90
CA ALA A 91 8.18 13.42 3.21
C ALA A 91 6.80 13.45 3.90
N ALA A 92 6.08 14.56 3.79
CA ALA A 92 4.73 14.67 4.38
C ALA A 92 3.73 13.75 3.68
N GLY A 93 3.83 13.57 2.36
CA GLY A 93 3.00 12.66 1.59
C GLY A 93 3.24 11.20 1.94
N ILE A 94 4.50 10.80 2.09
CA ILE A 94 4.88 9.45 2.53
C ILE A 94 4.31 9.16 3.92
N GLU A 95 4.42 10.09 4.86
CA GLU A 95 3.88 9.95 6.22
C GLU A 95 2.35 9.80 6.21
N ARG A 96 1.64 10.62 5.42
CA ARG A 96 0.18 10.50 5.29
C ARG A 96 -0.22 9.12 4.77
N SER A 97 0.44 8.63 3.75
CA SER A 97 0.15 7.31 3.17
C SER A 97 0.49 6.17 4.13
N MET A 98 1.57 6.29 4.90
CA MET A 98 1.89 5.33 5.96
C MET A 98 0.77 5.26 7.00
N HIS A 99 0.26 6.38 7.47
CA HIS A 99 -0.84 6.42 8.44
C HIS A 99 -2.13 5.84 7.87
N LEU A 100 -2.45 6.11 6.60
CA LEU A 100 -3.60 5.49 5.93
C LEU A 100 -3.45 3.99 5.82
N LEU A 101 -2.25 3.51 5.50
CA LEU A 101 -1.94 2.09 5.42
C LEU A 101 -2.05 1.41 6.79
N GLU A 102 -1.49 1.99 7.83
CA GLU A 102 -1.58 1.46 9.19
C GLU A 102 -3.03 1.42 9.70
N SER A 103 -3.81 2.45 9.39
CA SER A 103 -5.25 2.48 9.70
C SER A 103 -6.01 1.33 8.99
N LEU A 104 -5.68 1.08 7.73
CA LEU A 104 -6.25 -0.04 6.97
C LEU A 104 -5.93 -1.39 7.61
N ILE A 105 -4.69 -1.56 8.06
CA ILE A 105 -4.23 -2.77 8.75
C ILE A 105 -4.98 -2.96 10.07
N ASP A 106 -5.12 -1.91 10.86
CA ASP A 106 -5.82 -1.97 12.14
C ASP A 106 -7.29 -2.34 11.98
N ILE A 107 -7.94 -1.84 10.94
CA ILE A 107 -9.35 -2.12 10.66
C ILE A 107 -9.56 -3.55 10.19
N ASN A 108 -8.72 -4.05 9.29
CA ASN A 108 -8.94 -5.33 8.62
C ASN A 108 -8.24 -6.50 9.31
N PHE A 109 -7.12 -6.26 9.99
CA PHE A 109 -6.21 -7.31 10.47
C PHE A 109 -5.87 -7.21 11.95
N SER A 110 -6.75 -6.64 12.77
CA SER A 110 -6.54 -6.55 14.22
C SER A 110 -6.41 -7.93 14.90
N HIS A 111 -6.94 -8.97 14.29
CA HIS A 111 -6.89 -10.36 14.76
C HIS A 111 -5.66 -11.15 14.28
N ILE A 112 -4.83 -10.54 13.44
CA ILE A 112 -3.62 -11.17 12.88
C ILE A 112 -2.39 -10.55 13.54
N ASP A 113 -1.46 -11.41 14.01
CA ASP A 113 -0.16 -10.94 14.51
C ASP A 113 0.54 -10.11 13.43
N ARG A 114 1.06 -8.94 13.82
CA ARG A 114 1.73 -8.02 12.89
C ARG A 114 2.92 -8.68 12.17
N LYS A 115 3.61 -9.61 12.80
CA LYS A 115 4.70 -10.38 12.18
C LYS A 115 4.23 -11.32 11.07
N ARG A 116 2.94 -11.61 11.02
CA ARG A 116 2.32 -12.41 9.97
C ARG A 116 1.64 -11.55 8.89
N ILE A 117 1.89 -10.25 8.90
CA ILE A 117 1.45 -9.31 7.88
C ILE A 117 2.67 -8.90 7.05
N LEU A 118 2.67 -9.31 5.79
CA LEU A 118 3.72 -8.96 4.83
C LEU A 118 3.32 -7.71 4.06
N LEU A 119 4.22 -6.75 4.00
CA LEU A 119 4.07 -5.60 3.12
C LEU A 119 4.88 -5.86 1.85
N ALA A 120 4.20 -5.92 0.72
CA ALA A 120 4.81 -6.05 -0.60
C ALA A 120 4.56 -4.78 -1.38
N GLY A 121 5.52 -4.34 -2.17
CA GLY A 121 5.35 -3.12 -2.94
C GLY A 121 6.20 -3.08 -4.18
N PHE A 122 5.67 -2.42 -5.20
CA PHE A 122 6.34 -2.19 -6.46
C PHE A 122 6.60 -0.69 -6.65
N SER A 123 7.84 -0.31 -6.98
CA SER A 123 8.24 1.06 -7.26
C SER A 123 7.85 2.01 -6.11
N GLN A 124 6.98 2.98 -6.33
CA GLN A 124 6.50 3.91 -5.29
C GLN A 124 5.84 3.16 -4.10
N GLY A 125 5.09 2.09 -4.40
CA GLY A 125 4.53 1.21 -3.37
C GLY A 125 5.60 0.49 -2.56
N GLY A 126 6.72 0.12 -3.19
CA GLY A 126 7.87 -0.46 -2.51
C GLY A 126 8.54 0.52 -1.55
N ALA A 127 8.67 1.78 -1.95
CA ALA A 127 9.19 2.83 -1.08
C ALA A 127 8.30 3.06 0.15
N LEU A 128 6.97 3.05 -0.04
CA LEU A 128 6.02 3.16 1.07
C LEU A 128 6.10 1.95 1.99
N ALA A 129 6.20 0.75 1.45
CA ALA A 129 6.34 -0.47 2.25
C ALA A 129 7.59 -0.42 3.13
N LEU A 130 8.73 -0.02 2.56
CA LEU A 130 9.98 0.13 3.28
C LEU A 130 9.89 1.22 4.37
N HIS A 131 9.32 2.37 4.04
CA HIS A 131 9.13 3.46 5.00
C HIS A 131 8.25 3.01 6.18
N THR A 132 7.17 2.29 5.90
CA THR A 132 6.26 1.77 6.93
C THR A 132 6.96 0.75 7.83
N LEU A 133 7.81 -0.10 7.27
CA LEU A 133 8.62 -1.03 8.05
C LEU A 133 9.58 -0.33 9.00
N LEU A 134 10.23 0.74 8.54
CA LEU A 134 11.26 1.45 9.31
C LEU A 134 10.70 2.45 10.32
N HIS A 135 9.55 3.04 10.04
CA HIS A 135 8.99 4.15 10.81
C HIS A 135 7.58 3.90 11.35
N GLY A 136 6.95 2.80 10.95
CA GLY A 136 5.62 2.44 11.41
C GLY A 136 5.61 1.97 12.87
N SER A 137 4.40 1.78 13.40
CA SER A 137 4.18 1.42 14.80
C SER A 137 4.37 -0.07 15.11
N SER A 138 4.55 -0.92 14.09
CA SER A 138 4.57 -2.38 14.23
C SER A 138 5.68 -3.04 13.41
N GLU A 139 6.04 -4.25 13.79
CA GLU A 139 6.98 -5.08 13.03
C GLU A 139 6.22 -5.92 11.99
N TYR A 140 6.41 -5.61 10.72
CA TYR A 140 5.85 -6.34 9.58
C TYR A 140 6.92 -7.14 8.86
N GLY A 141 6.49 -8.16 8.08
CA GLY A 141 7.31 -8.73 7.03
C GLY A 141 7.41 -7.77 5.83
N LEU A 142 8.44 -7.89 5.02
CA LEU A 142 8.67 -7.02 3.87
C LEU A 142 9.03 -7.80 2.62
N SER A 143 8.43 -7.42 1.49
CA SER A 143 8.83 -7.84 0.16
C SER A 143 8.85 -6.62 -0.76
N LEU A 144 9.96 -6.39 -1.43
CA LEU A 144 10.13 -5.31 -2.40
C LEU A 144 10.27 -5.89 -3.81
N ILE A 145 9.58 -5.27 -4.76
CA ILE A 145 9.64 -5.61 -6.18
C ILE A 145 10.11 -4.38 -6.94
N HIS A 146 11.15 -4.54 -7.70
CA HIS A 146 11.71 -3.49 -8.55
C HIS A 146 11.15 -3.55 -9.96
#